data_7009c7320178ba4672ec3cf2fcd60ac9
#
_entry.id   7009c7320178ba4672ec3cf2fcd60ac9
#
_cell.length_a   1.000
_cell.length_b   1.000
_cell.length_c   1.000
_cell.angle_alpha   90.00
_cell.angle_beta   90.00
_cell.angle_gamma   90.00
#
_symmetry.space_group_name_H-M   'P 1'
#
loop_
_entity.id
_entity.type
_entity.pdbx_description
1 polymer ?
#
loop_
_entity_poly.entity_id
_entity_poly.type
_entity_poly.pdbx_seq_one_letter_code
_entity_poly.pdbx_strand_id
1 'polypeptide(L)'
;MFLRVPDKYTRSTNYRTEFIRHWPPESGNYYHCVYCGRRIHTDKMQVDHIISVDMAKKNWLARRLLPKEGVNSIKNLVPSCQRCNRRKSNYGGLWLIRGYYWRICLPIFIILRIVLIAGAIVFALMLLGVISNKPLVDFVNGIVLGFFGK
;
A
#
# COMPACT_ATOMS: atom_id res chain seq x y z
N MET A 1 20.00 26.28 -25.56
CA MET A 1 19.98 24.87 -25.14
C MET A 1 18.67 24.64 -24.41
N PHE A 2 17.64 24.15 -25.11
CA PHE A 2 16.34 23.87 -24.49
C PHE A 2 16.47 22.66 -23.60
N LEU A 3 16.39 22.84 -22.30
CA LEU A 3 16.23 21.75 -21.34
C LEU A 3 14.92 21.05 -21.67
N ARG A 4 15.02 19.92 -22.35
CA ARG A 4 13.88 19.05 -22.64
C ARG A 4 13.35 18.53 -21.28
N VAL A 5 12.25 19.11 -20.80
CA VAL A 5 11.55 18.58 -19.64
C VAL A 5 11.29 17.09 -19.91
N PRO A 6 11.77 16.15 -19.08
CA PRO A 6 11.53 14.73 -19.34
C PRO A 6 10.04 14.51 -19.44
N ASP A 7 9.59 13.91 -20.53
CA ASP A 7 8.19 13.54 -20.72
C ASP A 7 7.78 12.66 -19.53
N LYS A 8 6.78 13.11 -18.78
CA LYS A 8 6.28 12.40 -17.59
C LYS A 8 5.80 10.96 -17.86
N TYR A 9 5.71 10.59 -19.13
CA TYR A 9 5.36 9.24 -19.60
C TYR A 9 6.59 8.48 -20.13
N THR A 10 7.79 8.98 -19.93
CA THR A 10 9.02 8.30 -20.33
C THR A 10 9.74 7.73 -19.09
N ARG A 11 10.25 6.51 -19.23
CA ARG A 11 11.00 5.83 -18.16
C ARG A 11 12.32 6.56 -17.90
N SER A 12 12.57 6.92 -16.66
CA SER A 12 13.86 7.45 -16.22
C SER A 12 14.90 6.33 -16.13
N THR A 13 16.18 6.64 -16.35
CA THR A 13 17.29 5.69 -16.20
C THR A 13 17.60 5.38 -14.74
N ASN A 14 17.34 6.30 -13.83
CA ASN A 14 17.68 6.22 -12.40
C ASN A 14 16.49 5.85 -11.48
N TYR A 15 15.31 5.51 -12.03
CA TYR A 15 14.11 5.22 -11.24
C TYR A 15 14.32 4.13 -10.18
N ARG A 16 15.20 3.14 -10.44
CA ARG A 16 15.53 2.07 -9.48
C ARG A 16 16.31 2.62 -8.29
N THR A 17 17.32 3.44 -8.55
CA THR A 17 18.14 4.07 -7.51
C THR A 17 17.32 5.00 -6.64
N GLU A 18 16.45 5.80 -7.27
CA GLU A 18 15.51 6.67 -6.56
C GLU A 18 14.53 5.87 -5.70
N PHE A 19 14.02 4.75 -6.21
CA PHE A 19 13.15 3.87 -5.44
C PHE A 19 13.85 3.32 -4.21
N ILE A 20 15.06 2.76 -4.34
CA ILE A 20 15.83 2.17 -3.22
C ILE A 20 16.19 3.23 -2.19
N ARG A 21 16.53 4.45 -2.63
CA ARG A 21 16.82 5.57 -1.73
C ARG A 21 15.60 5.98 -0.91
N HIS A 22 14.43 5.97 -1.51
CA HIS A 22 13.17 6.37 -0.85
C HIS A 22 12.55 5.26 0.00
N TRP A 23 12.68 4.04 -0.46
CA TRP A 23 12.21 2.83 0.21
C TRP A 23 13.39 1.87 0.39
N PRO A 24 14.19 2.05 1.46
CA PRO A 24 15.30 1.15 1.74
C PRO A 24 14.78 -0.27 2.01
N PRO A 25 15.61 -1.30 1.76
CA PRO A 25 15.23 -2.68 2.04
C PRO A 25 14.97 -2.90 3.53
N GLU A 26 14.13 -3.86 3.82
CA GLU A 26 13.94 -4.38 5.19
C GLU A 26 15.23 -5.05 5.70
N SER A 27 15.28 -5.38 7.00
CA SER A 27 16.43 -6.02 7.61
C SER A 27 16.94 -7.21 6.78
N GLY A 28 18.25 -7.26 6.53
CA GLY A 28 18.89 -8.32 5.75
C GLY A 28 18.81 -8.15 4.24
N ASN A 29 18.68 -6.93 3.73
CA ASN A 29 18.67 -6.60 2.30
C ASN A 29 17.55 -7.28 1.49
N TYR A 30 16.34 -7.34 2.05
CA TYR A 30 15.20 -7.96 1.40
C TYR A 30 14.04 -6.99 1.17
N TYR A 31 13.25 -7.30 0.14
CA TYR A 31 11.96 -6.71 -0.15
C TYR A 31 10.89 -7.80 -0.22
N HIS A 32 9.63 -7.42 -0.11
CA HIS A 32 8.50 -8.30 -0.43
C HIS A 32 7.90 -7.92 -1.79
N CYS A 33 7.68 -8.93 -2.64
CA CYS A 33 6.99 -8.71 -3.91
C CYS A 33 5.56 -8.24 -3.66
N VAL A 34 5.21 -7.05 -4.13
CA VAL A 34 3.86 -6.48 -3.97
C VAL A 34 2.76 -7.37 -4.54
N TYR A 35 3.08 -8.16 -5.57
CA TYR A 35 2.09 -8.97 -6.28
C TYR A 35 1.86 -10.36 -5.69
N CYS A 36 2.86 -10.97 -5.05
CA CYS A 36 2.76 -12.34 -4.52
C CYS A 36 3.29 -12.53 -3.10
N GLY A 37 3.74 -11.44 -2.43
CA GLY A 37 4.26 -11.49 -1.06
C GLY A 37 5.61 -12.19 -0.88
N ARG A 38 6.21 -12.76 -1.95
CA ARG A 38 7.49 -13.47 -1.84
C ARG A 38 8.60 -12.53 -1.40
N ARG A 39 9.43 -12.98 -0.46
CA ARG A 39 10.67 -12.30 -0.06
C ARG A 39 11.70 -12.37 -1.18
N ILE A 40 12.35 -11.25 -1.48
CA ILE A 40 13.27 -11.08 -2.61
C ILE A 40 14.51 -10.34 -2.10
N HIS A 41 15.69 -10.90 -2.34
CA HIS A 41 16.94 -10.18 -2.08
C HIS A 41 17.05 -8.96 -3.01
N THR A 42 17.64 -7.88 -2.51
CA THR A 42 17.76 -6.59 -3.24
C THR A 42 18.34 -6.75 -4.65
N ASP A 43 19.33 -7.64 -4.83
CA ASP A 43 19.98 -7.87 -6.14
C ASP A 43 19.01 -8.46 -7.17
N LYS A 44 18.06 -9.29 -6.72
CA LYS A 44 17.06 -9.98 -7.56
C LYS A 44 15.74 -9.22 -7.65
N MET A 45 15.59 -8.15 -6.85
CA MET A 45 14.41 -7.32 -6.86
C MET A 45 14.35 -6.47 -8.12
N GLN A 46 13.19 -6.41 -8.74
CA GLN A 46 12.88 -5.51 -9.84
C GLN A 46 11.94 -4.42 -9.35
N VAL A 47 12.22 -3.18 -9.72
CA VAL A 47 11.29 -2.07 -9.50
C VAL A 47 10.33 -2.02 -10.69
N ASP A 48 9.07 -2.24 -10.41
CA ASP A 48 8.01 -2.21 -11.41
C ASP A 48 7.16 -0.95 -11.30
N HIS A 49 6.64 -0.50 -12.44
CA HIS A 49 5.68 0.59 -12.52
C HIS A 49 4.26 0.01 -12.40
N ILE A 50 3.49 0.37 -11.38
CA ILE A 50 2.10 -0.09 -11.22
C ILE A 50 1.33 0.21 -12.50
N ILE A 51 1.35 1.47 -12.94
CA ILE A 51 0.90 1.89 -14.27
C ILE A 51 2.13 1.90 -15.16
N SER A 52 2.20 0.97 -16.12
CA SER A 52 3.34 0.87 -17.03
C SER A 52 3.42 2.10 -17.96
N VAL A 53 4.63 2.36 -18.45
CA VAL A 53 4.89 3.43 -19.41
C VAL A 53 3.99 3.31 -20.66
N ASP A 54 3.82 2.07 -21.15
CA ASP A 54 2.98 1.82 -22.33
C ASP A 54 1.50 2.09 -22.05
N MET A 55 0.99 1.67 -20.88
CA MET A 55 -0.37 2.01 -20.46
C MET A 55 -0.58 3.51 -20.33
N ALA A 56 0.36 4.22 -19.73
CA ALA A 56 0.27 5.67 -19.58
C ALA A 56 0.25 6.40 -20.91
N LYS A 57 0.95 5.88 -21.93
CA LYS A 57 0.94 6.46 -23.28
C LYS A 57 -0.35 6.19 -24.04
N LYS A 58 -0.93 5.00 -23.90
CA LYS A 58 -2.05 4.53 -24.73
C LYS A 58 -3.43 4.76 -24.10
N ASN A 59 -3.53 4.78 -22.75
CA ASN A 59 -4.81 4.76 -22.06
C ASN A 59 -5.03 6.03 -21.24
N TRP A 60 -6.09 6.78 -21.55
CA TRP A 60 -6.45 8.02 -20.86
C TRP A 60 -6.82 7.80 -19.39
N LEU A 61 -7.48 6.67 -19.07
CA LEU A 61 -7.85 6.33 -17.70
C LEU A 61 -6.61 6.02 -16.86
N ALA A 62 -5.63 5.30 -17.43
CA ALA A 62 -4.35 5.05 -16.78
C ALA A 62 -3.62 6.37 -16.48
N ARG A 63 -3.66 7.33 -17.41
CA ARG A 63 -3.11 8.69 -17.20
C ARG A 63 -3.78 9.43 -16.05
N ARG A 64 -5.10 9.27 -15.90
CA ARG A 64 -5.87 9.92 -14.82
C ARG A 64 -5.55 9.34 -13.44
N LEU A 65 -5.22 8.04 -13.38
CA LEU A 65 -4.80 7.36 -12.14
C LEU A 65 -3.33 7.59 -11.81
N LEU A 66 -2.55 8.09 -12.74
CA LEU A 66 -1.12 8.32 -12.56
C LEU A 66 -0.87 9.51 -11.61
N PRO A 67 0.13 9.43 -10.72
CA PRO A 67 0.58 10.59 -9.95
C PRO A 67 0.96 11.78 -10.85
N LYS A 68 0.83 13.00 -10.33
CA LYS A 68 1.13 14.24 -11.09
C LYS A 68 2.55 14.27 -11.64
N GLU A 69 3.50 13.66 -10.92
CA GLU A 69 4.92 13.56 -11.27
C GLU A 69 5.17 12.57 -12.43
N GLY A 70 4.18 11.80 -12.83
CA GLY A 70 4.25 10.88 -13.96
C GLY A 70 4.63 9.45 -13.58
N VAL A 71 5.07 8.66 -14.58
CA VAL A 71 5.31 7.22 -14.44
C VAL A 71 6.43 6.89 -13.45
N ASN A 72 7.45 7.74 -13.33
CA ASN A 72 8.58 7.53 -12.44
C ASN A 72 8.33 7.98 -10.99
N SER A 73 7.14 8.48 -10.69
CA SER A 73 6.76 8.83 -9.33
C SER A 73 6.95 7.63 -8.39
N ILE A 74 7.53 7.88 -7.23
CA ILE A 74 7.69 6.87 -6.17
C ILE A 74 6.35 6.20 -5.83
N LYS A 75 5.25 6.95 -5.96
CA LYS A 75 3.90 6.43 -5.74
C LYS A 75 3.45 5.42 -6.81
N ASN A 76 4.09 5.39 -7.95
CA ASN A 76 3.83 4.45 -9.05
C ASN A 76 4.85 3.30 -9.11
N LEU A 77 5.87 3.31 -8.25
CA LEU A 77 6.94 2.31 -8.22
C LEU A 77 6.74 1.32 -7.07
N VAL A 78 6.98 0.03 -7.33
CA VAL A 78 6.82 -1.05 -6.34
C VAL A 78 7.88 -2.13 -6.51
N PRO A 79 8.26 -2.82 -5.41
CA PRO A 79 9.17 -3.94 -5.49
C PRO A 79 8.44 -5.17 -6.06
N SER A 80 9.05 -5.85 -7.00
CA SER A 80 8.47 -7.04 -7.63
C SER A 80 9.52 -8.13 -7.89
N CYS A 81 9.10 -9.40 -7.85
CA CYS A 81 9.94 -10.49 -8.32
C CYS A 81 9.88 -10.58 -9.86
N GLN A 82 10.93 -11.10 -10.46
CA GLN A 82 11.05 -11.24 -11.90
C GLN A 82 9.84 -11.97 -12.54
N ARG A 83 9.34 -13.03 -11.89
CA ARG A 83 8.17 -13.79 -12.38
C ARG A 83 6.91 -12.92 -12.45
N CYS A 84 6.61 -12.16 -11.39
CA CYS A 84 5.43 -11.30 -11.36
C CYS A 84 5.58 -10.14 -12.33
N ASN A 85 6.75 -9.51 -12.38
CA ASN A 85 7.04 -8.43 -13.31
C ASN A 85 6.83 -8.85 -14.77
N ARG A 86 7.38 -10.00 -15.17
CA ARG A 86 7.17 -10.56 -16.51
C ARG A 86 5.70 -10.87 -16.80
N ARG A 87 4.97 -11.48 -15.84
CA ARG A 87 3.56 -11.82 -16.02
C ARG A 87 2.67 -10.58 -16.11
N LYS A 88 2.96 -9.57 -15.29
CA LYS A 88 2.25 -8.30 -15.35
C LYS A 88 2.51 -7.60 -16.68
N SER A 89 3.78 -7.50 -17.11
CA SER A 89 4.16 -6.79 -18.33
C SER A 89 3.42 -5.42 -18.42
N ASN A 90 2.64 -5.22 -19.49
CA ASN A 90 1.83 -4.02 -19.69
C ASN A 90 0.34 -4.21 -19.31
N TYR A 91 0.00 -5.34 -18.67
CA TYR A 91 -1.38 -5.60 -18.28
C TYR A 91 -1.80 -4.72 -17.10
N GLY A 92 -3.07 -4.30 -17.16
CA GLY A 92 -3.77 -3.57 -16.11
C GLY A 92 -4.66 -4.48 -15.24
N GLY A 93 -5.87 -4.03 -14.96
CA GLY A 93 -6.87 -4.80 -14.24
C GLY A 93 -6.41 -5.20 -12.82
N LEU A 94 -6.47 -6.47 -12.50
CA LEU A 94 -6.10 -7.01 -11.19
C LEU A 94 -4.65 -6.70 -10.76
N TRP A 95 -3.73 -6.48 -11.70
CA TRP A 95 -2.36 -6.10 -11.39
C TRP A 95 -2.28 -4.68 -10.82
N LEU A 96 -3.10 -3.76 -11.33
CA LEU A 96 -3.22 -2.40 -10.76
C LEU A 96 -3.76 -2.47 -9.33
N ILE A 97 -4.83 -3.24 -9.13
CA ILE A 97 -5.43 -3.42 -7.80
C ILE A 97 -4.39 -3.98 -6.82
N ARG A 98 -3.66 -5.04 -7.19
CA ARG A 98 -2.59 -5.61 -6.35
C ARG A 98 -1.46 -4.62 -6.08
N GLY A 99 -1.04 -3.85 -7.08
CA GLY A 99 0.01 -2.85 -6.95
C GLY A 99 -0.36 -1.72 -5.97
N TYR A 100 -1.61 -1.24 -6.04
CA TYR A 100 -2.11 -0.20 -5.13
C TYR A 100 -2.59 -0.76 -3.78
N TYR A 101 -3.11 -1.98 -3.76
CA TYR A 101 -3.63 -2.64 -2.56
C TYR A 101 -2.63 -2.60 -1.41
N TRP A 102 -1.38 -3.00 -1.65
CA TRP A 102 -0.35 -3.03 -0.62
C TRP A 102 -0.11 -1.66 0.02
N ARG A 103 -0.14 -0.60 -0.77
CA ARG A 103 0.05 0.77 -0.27
C ARG A 103 -1.12 1.29 0.55
N ILE A 104 -2.34 0.94 0.14
CA ILE A 104 -3.56 1.44 0.77
C ILE A 104 -3.95 0.57 1.95
N CYS A 105 -3.86 -0.74 1.79
CA CYS A 105 -4.37 -1.67 2.78
C CYS A 105 -3.37 -1.96 3.90
N LEU A 106 -2.06 -1.90 3.65
CA LEU A 106 -1.06 -2.13 4.71
C LEU A 106 -1.24 -1.19 5.92
N PRO A 107 -1.32 0.14 5.75
CA PRO A 107 -1.55 1.03 6.89
C PRO A 107 -2.91 0.77 7.57
N ILE A 108 -3.95 0.43 6.80
CA ILE A 108 -5.26 0.06 7.35
C ILE A 108 -5.15 -1.19 8.22
N PHE A 109 -4.47 -2.24 7.75
CA PHE A 109 -4.24 -3.45 8.53
C PHE A 109 -3.41 -3.20 9.78
N ILE A 110 -2.40 -2.34 9.71
CA ILE A 110 -1.59 -1.97 10.89
C ILE A 110 -2.48 -1.26 11.92
N ILE A 111 -3.28 -0.28 11.50
CA ILE A 111 -4.20 0.44 12.39
C ILE A 111 -5.21 -0.52 13.00
N LEU A 112 -5.85 -1.37 12.19
CA LEU A 112 -6.81 -2.35 12.67
C LEU A 112 -6.20 -3.30 13.69
N ARG A 113 -4.98 -3.78 13.45
CA ARG A 113 -4.24 -4.64 14.39
C ARG A 113 -3.96 -3.91 15.71
N ILE A 114 -3.55 -2.65 15.67
CA ILE A 114 -3.32 -1.84 16.89
C ILE A 114 -4.62 -1.68 17.68
N VAL A 115 -5.74 -1.36 17.00
CA VAL A 115 -7.05 -1.22 17.62
C VAL A 115 -7.50 -2.53 18.30
N LEU A 116 -7.31 -3.67 17.62
CA LEU A 116 -7.65 -4.98 18.19
C LEU A 116 -6.81 -5.32 19.42
N ILE A 117 -5.50 -5.05 19.37
CA ILE A 117 -4.62 -5.28 20.53
C ILE A 117 -5.00 -4.36 21.69
N ALA A 118 -5.21 -3.07 21.43
CA ALA A 118 -5.65 -2.11 22.45
C ALA A 118 -6.99 -2.52 23.05
N GLY A 119 -7.95 -2.93 22.24
CA GLY A 119 -9.25 -3.44 22.68
C GLY A 119 -9.11 -4.70 23.57
N ALA A 120 -8.25 -5.64 23.18
CA ALA A 120 -7.99 -6.83 23.98
C ALA A 120 -7.35 -6.50 25.35
N ILE A 121 -6.42 -5.53 25.39
CA ILE A 121 -5.81 -5.06 26.63
C ILE A 121 -6.86 -4.42 27.54
N VAL A 122 -7.68 -3.51 27.00
CA VAL A 122 -8.75 -2.85 27.77
C VAL A 122 -9.74 -3.88 28.31
N PHE A 123 -10.14 -4.86 27.49
CA PHE A 123 -11.02 -5.93 27.90
C PHE A 123 -10.41 -6.78 29.03
N ALA A 124 -9.13 -7.13 28.93
CA ALA A 124 -8.43 -7.86 29.98
C ALA A 124 -8.36 -7.04 31.29
N LEU A 125 -8.09 -5.73 31.22
CA LEU A 125 -8.09 -4.86 32.39
C LEU A 125 -9.47 -4.72 33.04
N MET A 126 -10.54 -4.77 32.24
CA MET A 126 -11.92 -4.83 32.75
C MET A 126 -12.19 -6.15 33.47
N LEU A 127 -11.76 -7.29 32.93
CA LEU A 127 -11.91 -8.58 33.58
C LEU A 127 -11.13 -8.67 34.90
N LEU A 128 -9.97 -8.02 34.98
CA LEU A 128 -9.16 -7.94 36.19
C LEU A 128 -9.70 -6.91 37.22
N GLY A 129 -10.78 -6.21 36.90
CA GLY A 129 -11.36 -5.19 37.78
C GLY A 129 -10.57 -3.90 37.91
N VAL A 130 -9.50 -3.72 37.08
CA VAL A 130 -8.67 -2.51 37.09
C VAL A 130 -9.40 -1.32 36.47
N ILE A 131 -10.21 -1.57 35.45
CA ILE A 131 -11.04 -0.56 34.79
C ILE A 131 -12.52 -0.93 34.97
N SER A 132 -13.32 0.06 35.41
CA SER A 132 -14.76 -0.13 35.53
C SER A 132 -15.40 -0.29 34.15
N ASN A 133 -16.28 -1.29 34.04
CA ASN A 133 -17.08 -1.53 32.83
C ASN A 133 -18.36 -0.66 32.76
N LYS A 134 -18.66 0.12 33.82
CA LYS A 134 -19.85 0.98 33.86
C LYS A 134 -20.02 1.86 32.63
N PRO A 135 -19.01 2.65 32.18
CA PRO A 135 -19.18 3.51 31.01
C PRO A 135 -19.56 2.75 29.74
N LEU A 136 -19.02 1.53 29.57
CA LEU A 136 -19.33 0.70 28.42
C LEU A 136 -20.78 0.15 28.49
N VAL A 137 -21.18 -0.30 29.67
CA VAL A 137 -22.56 -0.78 29.89
C VAL A 137 -23.57 0.32 29.69
N ASP A 138 -23.32 1.52 30.20
CA ASP A 138 -24.18 2.69 30.04
C ASP A 138 -24.27 3.12 28.57
N PHE A 139 -23.17 3.09 27.83
CA PHE A 139 -23.15 3.36 26.39
C PHE A 139 -23.95 2.35 25.58
N VAL A 140 -23.75 1.05 25.84
CA VAL A 140 -24.49 -0.05 25.17
C VAL A 140 -25.98 0.04 25.48
N ASN A 141 -26.35 0.27 26.73
CA ASN A 141 -27.73 0.46 27.14
C ASN A 141 -28.38 1.67 26.46
N GLY A 142 -27.64 2.79 26.34
CA GLY A 142 -28.10 3.96 25.61
C GLY A 142 -28.38 3.69 24.14
N ILE A 143 -27.53 2.90 23.46
CA ILE A 143 -27.78 2.49 22.07
C ILE A 143 -28.98 1.58 21.98
N VAL A 144 -29.08 0.54 22.83
CA VAL A 144 -30.17 -0.43 22.82
C VAL A 144 -31.50 0.27 23.08
N LEU A 145 -31.59 1.13 24.09
CA LEU A 145 -32.80 1.91 24.39
C LEU A 145 -33.16 2.87 23.25
N GLY A 146 -32.15 3.45 22.58
CA GLY A 146 -32.36 4.34 21.42
C GLY A 146 -32.91 3.60 20.18
N PHE A 147 -32.56 2.32 20.00
CA PHE A 147 -33.02 1.50 18.86
C PHE A 147 -34.32 0.76 19.12
N PHE A 148 -34.57 0.28 20.36
CA PHE A 148 -35.71 -0.58 20.72
C PHE A 148 -36.70 0.10 21.63
N GLY A 149 -36.46 1.33 22.07
CA GLY A 149 -37.35 2.09 22.97
C GLY A 149 -38.35 3.00 22.25
N LYS A 150 -38.72 2.70 20.99
CA LYS A 150 -39.79 3.39 20.26
C LYS A 150 -40.94 2.43 20.03
#